data_b404fe3ac55d0f11e931e29beca46bac
#
_entry.id   b404fe3ac55d0f11e931e29beca46bac
#
_cell.length_a   1.000
_cell.length_b   1.000
_cell.length_c   1.000
_cell.angle_alpha   90.00
_cell.angle_beta   90.00
_cell.angle_gamma   90.00
#
_symmetry.space_group_name_H-M   'P 1'
#
loop_
_entity.id
_entity.type
_entity.pdbx_description
1 polymer ?
#
loop_
_entity_poly.entity_id
_entity_poly.type
_entity_poly.pdbx_seq_one_letter_code
_entity_poly.pdbx_strand_id
1 'polypeptide(L)'
;VVSRQKASRIFIESPTGTGKSSFVLDKLFPFAAENNYNVLYLANRSALNQQIRNAVARKLKVKEKIKKDEATFYLPESFCCLTVINYQAISLDSTALETFLSDYAYIVFDEAHFFVEDSLFNAKTGLLLKSVLDASPDAVWIFLSATLDGSEELLLAAADKIQPNNLIDANLNKLVFRDHYIVYKNNYQSAVYTPSFFRSIDDLMPVINRTVGEKWLIFVSSIQRGKALQQRIKKETGRKAVFLSSENKAGKRWEMLSAEERYDEDVLIATKVLDNGVNIRDEDVRHIVIPFCDR
;
A
#
# COMPACT_ATOMS: atom_id res chain seq x y z
N VAL A 1 16.23 -13.57 -7.29
CA VAL A 1 14.94 -14.22 -7.12
C VAL A 1 15.19 -15.49 -6.33
N VAL A 2 14.47 -15.70 -5.26
CA VAL A 2 14.68 -16.83 -4.33
C VAL A 2 14.18 -18.10 -5.01
N SER A 3 15.08 -19.08 -5.19
CA SER A 3 14.67 -20.37 -5.69
C SER A 3 13.81 -21.10 -4.63
N ARG A 4 12.81 -21.85 -5.09
CA ARG A 4 11.79 -22.57 -4.31
C ARG A 4 12.35 -23.69 -3.40
N GLN A 5 13.57 -23.59 -2.90
CA GLN A 5 14.22 -24.69 -2.18
C GLN A 5 13.80 -24.88 -0.73
N LYS A 6 12.94 -24.06 -0.17
CA LYS A 6 12.16 -24.21 1.09
C LYS A 6 11.28 -22.98 1.21
N ALA A 7 10.11 -23.13 1.78
CA ALA A 7 9.20 -22.05 2.07
C ALA A 7 9.93 -20.83 2.66
N SER A 8 10.20 -19.83 1.82
CA SER A 8 10.98 -18.66 2.23
C SER A 8 10.06 -17.56 2.70
N ARG A 9 10.47 -16.87 3.74
CA ARG A 9 9.77 -15.72 4.33
C ARG A 9 10.62 -14.49 4.09
N ILE A 10 10.10 -13.53 3.34
CA ILE A 10 10.84 -12.35 2.88
C ILE A 10 10.12 -11.10 3.37
N PHE A 11 10.83 -10.26 4.08
CA PHE A 11 10.36 -8.94 4.49
C PHE A 11 11.10 -7.86 3.73
N ILE A 12 10.36 -6.94 3.13
CA ILE A 12 10.91 -5.79 2.42
C ILE A 12 10.41 -4.53 3.11
N GLU A 13 11.25 -3.99 3.98
CA GLU A 13 11.01 -2.71 4.64
C GLU A 13 11.63 -1.59 3.80
N SER A 14 10.79 -0.76 3.24
CA SER A 14 11.23 0.31 2.34
C SER A 14 10.24 1.47 2.35
N PRO A 15 10.67 2.71 2.49
CA PRO A 15 9.78 3.87 2.52
C PRO A 15 8.82 3.93 1.34
N THR A 16 7.76 4.71 1.49
CA THR A 16 6.81 4.97 0.39
C THR A 16 7.53 5.56 -0.82
N GLY A 17 7.15 5.16 -2.02
CA GLY A 17 7.76 5.66 -3.26
C GLY A 17 9.10 5.02 -3.65
N THR A 18 9.67 4.12 -2.88
CA THR A 18 10.97 3.47 -3.14
C THR A 18 10.91 2.26 -4.09
N GLY A 19 9.74 1.95 -4.64
CA GLY A 19 9.61 0.92 -5.66
C GLY A 19 9.18 -0.45 -5.17
N LYS A 20 8.57 -0.60 -3.97
CA LYS A 20 8.03 -1.88 -3.50
C LYS A 20 7.11 -2.55 -4.51
N SER A 21 6.10 -1.83 -4.97
CA SER A 21 5.15 -2.33 -5.98
C SER A 21 5.84 -2.54 -7.35
N SER A 22 6.81 -1.68 -7.71
CA SER A 22 7.61 -1.86 -8.94
C SER A 22 8.45 -3.14 -8.88
N PHE A 23 8.99 -3.51 -7.72
CA PHE A 23 9.66 -4.80 -7.56
C PHE A 23 8.74 -5.97 -7.93
N VAL A 24 7.50 -5.96 -7.43
CA VAL A 24 6.54 -7.02 -7.75
C VAL A 24 6.22 -7.02 -9.25
N LEU A 25 5.92 -5.85 -9.83
CA LEU A 25 5.48 -5.74 -11.22
C LEU A 25 6.61 -5.91 -12.24
N ASP A 26 7.83 -5.47 -11.91
CA ASP A 26 8.94 -5.41 -12.86
C ASP A 26 9.95 -6.56 -12.71
N LYS A 27 9.93 -7.25 -11.56
CA LYS A 27 10.86 -8.35 -11.28
C LYS A 27 10.14 -9.64 -10.94
N LEU A 28 9.29 -9.66 -9.92
CA LEU A 28 8.62 -10.88 -9.47
C LEU A 28 7.64 -11.41 -10.51
N PHE A 29 6.76 -10.57 -11.03
CA PHE A 29 5.73 -10.98 -12.00
C PHE A 29 6.32 -11.54 -13.29
N PRO A 30 7.27 -10.88 -14.00
CA PRO A 30 7.91 -11.45 -15.17
C PRO A 30 8.62 -12.77 -14.88
N PHE A 31 9.35 -12.84 -13.77
CA PHE A 31 10.00 -14.08 -13.36
C PHE A 31 9.00 -15.21 -13.11
N ALA A 32 7.89 -14.93 -12.46
CA ALA A 32 6.85 -15.91 -12.20
C ALA A 32 6.21 -16.39 -13.51
N ALA A 33 5.94 -15.48 -14.44
CA ALA A 33 5.40 -15.82 -15.76
C ALA A 33 6.35 -16.73 -16.57
N GLU A 34 7.65 -16.42 -16.58
CA GLU A 34 8.68 -17.23 -17.28
C GLU A 34 8.83 -18.63 -16.69
N ASN A 35 8.55 -18.80 -15.40
CA ASN A 35 8.72 -20.08 -14.69
C ASN A 35 7.39 -20.80 -14.40
N ASN A 36 6.28 -20.35 -14.95
CA ASN A 36 4.93 -20.90 -14.72
C ASN A 36 4.54 -20.93 -13.23
N TYR A 37 4.88 -19.90 -12.49
CA TYR A 37 4.46 -19.72 -11.11
C TYR A 37 3.32 -18.72 -11.01
N ASN A 38 2.34 -18.99 -10.15
CA ASN A 38 1.29 -18.03 -9.83
C ASN A 38 1.68 -17.16 -8.63
N VAL A 39 1.29 -15.90 -8.70
CA VAL A 39 1.52 -14.87 -7.67
C VAL A 39 0.17 -14.37 -7.17
N LEU A 40 -0.05 -14.42 -5.87
CA LEU A 40 -1.16 -13.76 -5.20
C LEU A 40 -0.67 -12.45 -4.58
N TYR A 41 -1.29 -11.33 -4.95
CA TYR A 41 -1.01 -10.02 -4.39
C TYR A 41 -2.19 -9.58 -3.51
N LEU A 42 -1.94 -9.48 -2.23
CA LEU A 42 -2.91 -9.12 -1.22
C LEU A 42 -2.68 -7.70 -0.75
N ALA A 43 -3.71 -6.86 -0.81
CA ALA A 43 -3.67 -5.51 -0.26
C ALA A 43 -4.90 -5.22 0.62
N ASN A 44 -4.75 -4.24 1.51
CA ASN A 44 -5.81 -3.91 2.46
C ASN A 44 -6.88 -2.96 1.91
N ARG A 45 -6.64 -2.33 0.74
CA ARG A 45 -7.52 -1.28 0.20
C ARG A 45 -7.81 -1.45 -1.28
N SER A 46 -9.06 -1.21 -1.65
CA SER A 46 -9.54 -1.28 -3.04
C SER A 46 -8.82 -0.27 -3.96
N ALA A 47 -8.48 0.92 -3.44
CA ALA A 47 -7.75 1.93 -4.23
C ALA A 47 -6.36 1.44 -4.63
N LEU A 48 -5.62 0.82 -3.70
CA LEU A 48 -4.30 0.25 -3.97
C LEU A 48 -4.39 -0.89 -4.99
N ASN A 49 -5.36 -1.79 -4.81
CA ASN A 49 -5.62 -2.84 -5.78
C ASN A 49 -5.91 -2.29 -7.18
N GLN A 50 -6.71 -1.24 -7.27
CA GLN A 50 -7.01 -0.61 -8.56
C GLN A 50 -5.76 -0.01 -9.21
N GLN A 51 -4.86 0.60 -8.43
CA GLN A 51 -3.59 1.12 -8.95
C GLN A 51 -2.68 0.00 -9.48
N ILE A 52 -2.54 -1.09 -8.72
CA ILE A 52 -1.76 -2.26 -9.15
C ILE A 52 -2.36 -2.86 -10.42
N ARG A 53 -3.68 -3.06 -10.47
CA ARG A 53 -4.39 -3.57 -11.67
C ARG A 53 -4.17 -2.67 -12.88
N ASN A 54 -4.30 -1.36 -12.71
CA ASN A 54 -4.05 -0.38 -13.77
C ASN A 54 -2.59 -0.41 -14.25
N ALA A 55 -1.64 -0.56 -13.33
CA ALA A 55 -0.23 -0.66 -13.68
C ALA A 55 0.08 -1.94 -14.47
N VAL A 56 -0.49 -3.08 -14.06
CA VAL A 56 -0.39 -4.34 -14.79
C VAL A 56 -1.03 -4.22 -16.17
N ALA A 57 -2.24 -3.70 -16.28
CA ALA A 57 -2.95 -3.51 -17.54
C ALA A 57 -2.16 -2.64 -18.52
N ARG A 58 -1.57 -1.55 -18.03
CA ARG A 58 -0.69 -0.68 -18.83
C ARG A 58 0.55 -1.44 -19.34
N LYS A 59 1.19 -2.20 -18.46
CA LYS A 59 2.40 -2.98 -18.79
C LYS A 59 2.14 -4.04 -19.83
N LEU A 60 1.01 -4.72 -19.72
CA LEU A 60 0.60 -5.78 -20.64
C LEU A 60 -0.13 -5.27 -21.89
N LYS A 61 -0.34 -3.93 -22.01
CA LYS A 61 -1.12 -3.29 -23.08
C LYS A 61 -2.54 -3.85 -23.20
N VAL A 62 -3.14 -4.28 -22.09
CA VAL A 62 -4.51 -4.79 -22.05
C VAL A 62 -5.47 -3.63 -22.25
N LYS A 63 -6.32 -3.68 -23.28
CA LYS A 63 -7.30 -2.64 -23.59
C LYS A 63 -8.67 -2.88 -22.93
N GLU A 64 -8.86 -4.00 -22.26
CA GLU A 64 -10.14 -4.34 -21.63
C GLU A 64 -10.41 -3.46 -20.42
N LYS A 65 -11.64 -2.93 -20.36
CA LYS A 65 -12.14 -2.21 -19.20
C LYS A 65 -12.34 -3.22 -18.06
N ILE A 66 -11.57 -3.07 -17.01
CA ILE A 66 -11.75 -3.82 -15.77
C ILE A 66 -13.13 -3.46 -15.22
N LYS A 67 -14.04 -4.43 -15.11
CA LYS A 67 -15.35 -4.22 -14.52
C LYS A 67 -15.20 -3.81 -13.06
N LYS A 68 -15.93 -2.78 -12.66
CA LYS A 68 -15.78 -2.09 -11.37
C LYS A 68 -16.14 -2.95 -10.15
N ASP A 69 -16.88 -4.04 -10.36
CA ASP A 69 -17.51 -4.83 -9.30
C ASP A 69 -16.83 -6.18 -9.02
N GLU A 70 -15.71 -6.47 -9.68
CA GLU A 70 -15.01 -7.73 -9.43
C GLU A 70 -14.01 -7.58 -8.29
N ALA A 71 -14.19 -8.33 -7.23
CA ALA A 71 -13.27 -8.41 -6.09
C ALA A 71 -11.89 -8.97 -6.53
N THR A 72 -11.84 -9.66 -7.64
CA THR A 72 -10.67 -10.34 -8.19
C THR A 72 -10.40 -9.88 -9.62
N PHE A 73 -9.14 -9.61 -9.91
CA PHE A 73 -8.69 -9.25 -11.25
C PHE A 73 -7.87 -10.40 -11.83
N TYR A 74 -8.30 -10.91 -12.97
CA TYR A 74 -7.57 -11.90 -13.73
C TYR A 74 -6.92 -11.24 -14.94
N LEU A 75 -5.64 -11.49 -15.13
CA LEU A 75 -4.93 -11.14 -16.34
C LEU A 75 -5.35 -12.09 -17.47
N PRO A 76 -5.18 -11.70 -18.76
CA PRO A 76 -5.38 -12.61 -19.88
C PRO A 76 -4.63 -13.94 -19.69
N GLU A 77 -5.16 -15.05 -20.22
CA GLU A 77 -4.62 -16.40 -20.03
C GLU A 77 -3.12 -16.52 -20.30
N SER A 78 -2.57 -15.81 -21.28
CA SER A 78 -1.14 -15.78 -21.59
C SER A 78 -0.27 -15.13 -20.50
N PHE A 79 -0.89 -14.47 -19.53
CA PHE A 79 -0.24 -13.77 -18.41
C PHE A 79 -0.96 -14.01 -17.09
N CYS A 80 -1.80 -15.02 -17.00
CA CYS A 80 -2.67 -15.34 -15.86
C CYS A 80 -1.92 -15.88 -14.64
N CYS A 81 -0.75 -15.33 -14.34
CA CYS A 81 0.02 -15.72 -13.17
C CYS A 81 -0.10 -14.74 -12.00
N LEU A 82 -0.79 -13.61 -12.16
CA LEU A 82 -0.96 -12.62 -11.09
C LEU A 82 -2.43 -12.40 -10.76
N THR A 83 -2.81 -12.71 -9.53
CA THR A 83 -4.12 -12.39 -8.94
C THR A 83 -3.97 -11.29 -7.92
N VAL A 84 -4.80 -10.24 -8.02
CA VAL A 84 -4.77 -9.07 -7.11
C VAL A 84 -6.11 -8.96 -6.40
N ILE A 85 -6.14 -9.16 -5.09
CA ILE A 85 -7.37 -9.11 -4.28
C ILE A 85 -7.16 -8.34 -2.97
N ASN A 86 -8.28 -7.92 -2.38
CA ASN A 86 -8.26 -7.39 -1.02
C ASN A 86 -8.12 -8.53 -0.01
N TYR A 87 -7.47 -8.26 1.12
CA TYR A 87 -7.45 -9.17 2.26
C TYR A 87 -8.87 -9.63 2.66
N GLN A 88 -9.83 -8.70 2.67
CA GLN A 88 -11.22 -8.97 3.07
C GLN A 88 -11.99 -9.86 2.09
N ALA A 89 -11.48 -10.07 0.88
CA ALA A 89 -12.10 -10.95 -0.12
C ALA A 89 -11.74 -12.42 0.09
N ILE A 90 -10.80 -12.73 0.98
CA ILE A 90 -10.39 -14.09 1.28
C ILE A 90 -11.44 -14.77 2.16
N SER A 91 -11.88 -15.94 1.75
CA SER A 91 -12.72 -16.81 2.59
C SER A 91 -11.92 -17.36 3.77
N LEU A 92 -12.56 -17.44 4.94
CA LEU A 92 -11.99 -18.11 6.11
C LEU A 92 -12.38 -19.58 6.21
N ASP A 93 -13.09 -20.11 5.22
CA ASP A 93 -13.34 -21.56 5.12
C ASP A 93 -12.01 -22.26 4.81
N SER A 94 -11.57 -23.12 5.70
CA SER A 94 -10.22 -23.70 5.63
C SER A 94 -9.99 -24.54 4.38
N THR A 95 -10.97 -25.35 3.98
CA THR A 95 -10.83 -26.22 2.81
C THR A 95 -10.83 -25.43 1.51
N ALA A 96 -11.74 -24.45 1.39
CA ALA A 96 -11.77 -23.55 0.25
C ALA A 96 -10.51 -22.71 0.15
N LEU A 97 -9.98 -22.26 1.29
CA LEU A 97 -8.77 -21.45 1.36
C LEU A 97 -7.51 -22.26 0.97
N GLU A 98 -7.34 -23.46 1.51
CA GLU A 98 -6.24 -24.36 1.13
C GLU A 98 -6.27 -24.65 -0.38
N THR A 99 -7.43 -24.98 -0.92
CA THR A 99 -7.58 -25.22 -2.37
C THR A 99 -7.22 -23.98 -3.18
N PHE A 100 -7.70 -22.80 -2.77
CA PHE A 100 -7.40 -21.54 -3.45
C PHE A 100 -5.91 -21.19 -3.41
N LEU A 101 -5.27 -21.34 -2.25
CA LEU A 101 -3.87 -20.95 -2.05
C LEU A 101 -2.86 -21.97 -2.62
N SER A 102 -3.26 -23.23 -2.83
CA SER A 102 -2.37 -24.28 -3.35
C SER A 102 -1.79 -23.95 -4.73
N ASP A 103 -2.47 -23.13 -5.51
CA ASP A 103 -2.04 -22.74 -6.85
C ASP A 103 -0.97 -21.66 -6.86
N TYR A 104 -0.71 -21.00 -5.71
CA TYR A 104 0.21 -19.86 -5.66
C TYR A 104 1.57 -20.25 -5.10
N ALA A 105 2.61 -20.00 -5.88
CA ALA A 105 4.00 -20.17 -5.46
C ALA A 105 4.51 -18.97 -4.64
N TYR A 106 3.93 -17.79 -4.87
CA TYR A 106 4.28 -16.55 -4.19
C TYR A 106 3.03 -15.85 -3.67
N ILE A 107 3.07 -15.43 -2.41
CA ILE A 107 2.01 -14.61 -1.79
C ILE A 107 2.64 -13.33 -1.30
N VAL A 108 2.21 -12.21 -1.87
CA VAL A 108 2.66 -10.87 -1.53
C VAL A 108 1.64 -10.21 -0.61
N PHE A 109 2.08 -9.81 0.58
CA PHE A 109 1.31 -9.06 1.56
C PHE A 109 1.75 -7.60 1.48
N ASP A 110 0.96 -6.76 0.81
CA ASP A 110 1.28 -5.33 0.71
C ASP A 110 0.74 -4.56 1.90
N GLU A 111 1.51 -3.56 2.34
CA GLU A 111 1.27 -2.81 3.58
C GLU A 111 1.09 -3.76 4.79
N ALA A 112 2.03 -4.69 4.95
CA ALA A 112 1.95 -5.77 5.93
C ALA A 112 1.81 -5.31 7.39
N HIS A 113 2.26 -4.08 7.72
CA HIS A 113 2.04 -3.45 9.04
C HIS A 113 0.56 -3.38 9.42
N PHE A 114 -0.34 -3.33 8.43
CA PHE A 114 -1.79 -3.36 8.64
C PHE A 114 -2.24 -4.53 9.52
N PHE A 115 -1.64 -5.71 9.35
CA PHE A 115 -2.02 -6.87 10.15
C PHE A 115 -1.70 -6.72 11.64
N VAL A 116 -0.65 -5.98 11.96
CA VAL A 116 -0.27 -5.72 13.36
C VAL A 116 -1.15 -4.62 13.94
N GLU A 117 -1.30 -3.51 13.22
CA GLU A 117 -2.06 -2.35 13.68
C GLU A 117 -3.56 -2.64 13.80
N ASP A 118 -4.16 -3.27 12.79
CA ASP A 118 -5.61 -3.53 12.75
C ASP A 118 -6.01 -4.70 13.66
N SER A 119 -5.14 -5.68 13.86
CA SER A 119 -5.43 -6.82 14.74
C SER A 119 -5.68 -6.41 16.20
N LEU A 120 -5.13 -5.29 16.63
CA LEU A 120 -5.40 -4.72 17.96
C LEU A 120 -6.87 -4.29 18.12
N PHE A 121 -7.55 -3.97 17.03
CA PHE A 121 -8.93 -3.49 17.03
C PHE A 121 -9.91 -4.47 16.37
N ASN A 122 -9.39 -5.38 15.54
CA ASN A 122 -10.20 -6.29 14.72
C ASN A 122 -9.59 -7.71 14.72
N ALA A 123 -10.12 -8.56 15.57
CA ALA A 123 -9.66 -9.95 15.69
C ALA A 123 -9.75 -10.74 14.36
N LYS A 124 -10.63 -10.36 13.43
CA LYS A 124 -10.74 -11.02 12.12
C LYS A 124 -9.49 -10.82 11.27
N THR A 125 -8.77 -9.71 11.42
CA THR A 125 -7.55 -9.43 10.66
C THR A 125 -6.41 -10.37 11.08
N GLY A 126 -6.26 -10.63 12.38
CA GLY A 126 -5.30 -11.61 12.88
C GLY A 126 -5.64 -13.03 12.45
N LEU A 127 -6.92 -13.41 12.53
CA LEU A 127 -7.39 -14.72 12.05
C LEU A 127 -7.14 -14.90 10.55
N LEU A 128 -7.37 -13.87 9.76
CA LEU A 128 -7.13 -13.91 8.32
C LEU A 128 -5.67 -14.18 8.00
N LEU A 129 -4.75 -13.42 8.60
CA LEU A 129 -3.32 -13.64 8.42
C LEU A 129 -2.95 -15.08 8.78
N LYS A 130 -3.33 -15.53 9.99
CA LYS A 130 -3.08 -16.89 10.45
C LYS A 130 -3.59 -17.94 9.45
N SER A 131 -4.85 -17.80 9.01
CA SER A 131 -5.46 -18.76 8.08
C SER A 131 -4.71 -18.83 6.75
N VAL A 132 -4.29 -17.68 6.19
CA VAL A 132 -3.53 -17.65 4.94
C VAL A 132 -2.15 -18.29 5.12
N LEU A 133 -1.46 -17.99 6.21
CA LEU A 133 -0.13 -18.56 6.47
C LEU A 133 -0.20 -20.07 6.70
N ASP A 134 -1.18 -20.56 7.44
CA ASP A 134 -1.36 -21.99 7.72
C ASP A 134 -1.80 -22.78 6.49
N ALA A 135 -2.62 -22.18 5.62
CA ALA A 135 -3.11 -22.80 4.38
C ALA A 135 -2.10 -22.75 3.21
N SER A 136 -0.99 -22.02 3.35
CA SER A 136 0.02 -21.87 2.28
C SER A 136 1.46 -22.12 2.75
N PRO A 137 1.76 -23.22 3.45
CA PRO A 137 3.07 -23.44 4.07
C PRO A 137 4.22 -23.54 3.06
N ASP A 138 3.94 -23.98 1.83
CA ASP A 138 4.92 -24.18 0.77
C ASP A 138 5.13 -22.95 -0.12
N ALA A 139 4.32 -21.92 0.02
CA ALA A 139 4.48 -20.70 -0.73
C ALA A 139 5.62 -19.83 -0.20
N VAL A 140 6.21 -19.04 -1.06
CA VAL A 140 7.12 -17.95 -0.67
C VAL A 140 6.27 -16.75 -0.26
N TRP A 141 6.37 -16.33 1.01
CA TRP A 141 5.66 -15.17 1.51
C TRP A 141 6.53 -13.93 1.44
N ILE A 142 6.01 -12.88 0.84
CA ILE A 142 6.70 -11.60 0.69
C ILE A 142 5.88 -10.52 1.37
N PHE A 143 6.39 -10.00 2.47
CA PHE A 143 5.77 -8.92 3.23
C PHE A 143 6.40 -7.59 2.82
N LEU A 144 5.58 -6.69 2.30
CA LEU A 144 5.99 -5.34 1.90
C LEU A 144 5.44 -4.34 2.91
N SER A 145 6.30 -3.46 3.43
CA SER A 145 5.87 -2.37 4.30
C SER A 145 6.82 -1.19 4.25
N ALA A 146 6.33 -0.01 4.56
CA ALA A 146 7.16 1.16 4.82
C ALA A 146 7.79 1.11 6.21
N THR A 147 7.10 0.49 7.16
CA THR A 147 7.49 0.40 8.57
C THR A 147 7.15 -1.01 9.06
N LEU A 148 8.16 -1.79 9.37
CA LEU A 148 7.98 -3.08 10.05
C LEU A 148 8.33 -2.98 11.54
N ASP A 149 9.32 -2.16 11.88
CA ASP A 149 9.73 -1.79 13.26
C ASP A 149 9.76 -2.97 14.26
N GLY A 150 10.23 -4.14 13.79
CA GLY A 150 10.28 -5.36 14.61
C GLY A 150 8.98 -6.15 14.65
N SER A 151 7.98 -5.80 13.81
CA SER A 151 6.73 -6.56 13.70
C SER A 151 6.87 -7.89 12.94
N GLU A 152 8.05 -8.19 12.38
CA GLU A 152 8.32 -9.43 11.65
C GLU A 152 8.01 -10.67 12.49
N GLU A 153 8.43 -10.66 13.76
CA GLU A 153 8.16 -11.77 14.67
C GLU A 153 6.68 -11.93 14.97
N LEU A 154 5.96 -10.82 15.13
CA LEU A 154 4.51 -10.85 15.36
C LEU A 154 3.75 -11.37 14.13
N LEU A 155 4.17 -10.97 12.93
CA LEU A 155 3.58 -11.45 11.69
C LEU A 155 3.82 -12.95 11.50
N LEU A 156 5.01 -13.45 11.84
CA LEU A 156 5.33 -14.86 11.74
C LEU A 156 4.72 -15.70 12.87
N ALA A 157 4.58 -15.13 14.06
CA ALA A 157 3.94 -15.81 15.21
C ALA A 157 2.45 -16.10 14.96
N ALA A 158 1.83 -15.45 13.97
CA ALA A 158 0.48 -15.79 13.55
C ALA A 158 0.36 -17.20 12.94
N ALA A 159 1.47 -17.78 12.43
CA ALA A 159 1.49 -19.14 11.89
C ALA A 159 1.92 -20.14 12.97
N ASP A 160 1.05 -21.07 13.35
CA ASP A 160 1.30 -22.07 14.42
C ASP A 160 2.46 -23.04 14.12
N LYS A 161 2.90 -23.12 12.85
CA LYS A 161 3.87 -24.12 12.38
C LYS A 161 5.31 -23.62 12.32
N ILE A 162 5.57 -22.39 12.72
CA ILE A 162 6.93 -21.81 12.68
C ILE A 162 7.47 -21.72 14.09
N GLN A 163 8.39 -22.61 14.45
CA GLN A 163 9.15 -22.49 15.69
C GLN A 163 10.36 -21.57 15.48
N PRO A 164 10.56 -20.55 16.33
CA PRO A 164 11.72 -19.68 16.24
C PRO A 164 12.94 -20.40 16.81
N ASN A 165 13.84 -20.88 15.98
CA ASN A 165 15.15 -21.33 16.42
C ASN A 165 16.27 -20.60 15.67
N ASN A 166 17.12 -19.93 16.49
CA ASN A 166 18.46 -19.42 16.23
C ASN A 166 18.64 -18.20 15.32
N LEU A 167 19.01 -17.10 16.01
CA LEU A 167 19.50 -15.85 15.44
C LEU A 167 20.97 -15.98 15.04
N ILE A 168 21.31 -15.69 13.80
CA ILE A 168 22.69 -15.36 13.40
C ILE A 168 22.70 -13.90 12.92
N ASP A 169 23.35 -13.06 13.70
CA ASP A 169 23.57 -11.66 13.38
C ASP A 169 24.79 -11.57 12.46
N ALA A 170 24.56 -11.28 11.18
CA ALA A 170 25.62 -11.00 10.23
C ALA A 170 25.58 -9.53 9.85
N ASN A 171 26.54 -8.78 10.34
CA ASN A 171 26.80 -7.36 10.10
C ASN A 171 27.26 -7.10 8.66
N LEU A 172 26.37 -7.29 7.68
CA LEU A 172 26.60 -6.92 6.29
C LEU A 172 25.39 -6.22 5.74
N ASN A 173 25.42 -4.91 5.68
CA ASN A 173 24.42 -4.04 5.04
C ASN A 173 22.96 -4.37 5.38
N LYS A 174 22.67 -4.67 6.64
CA LYS A 174 21.34 -4.91 7.20
C LYS A 174 20.53 -6.04 6.56
N LEU A 175 21.19 -7.09 6.14
CA LEU A 175 20.54 -8.36 5.85
C LEU A 175 20.55 -9.18 7.14
N VAL A 176 19.40 -9.32 7.79
CA VAL A 176 19.26 -10.19 8.97
C VAL A 176 18.73 -11.52 8.50
N PHE A 177 19.57 -12.55 8.53
CA PHE A 177 19.14 -13.93 8.31
C PHE A 177 18.75 -14.51 9.65
N ARG A 178 17.47 -14.79 9.81
CA ARG A 178 17.00 -15.71 10.85
C ARG A 178 16.63 -17.01 10.15
N ASP A 179 16.73 -18.14 10.79
CA ASP A 179 16.62 -19.48 10.15
C ASP A 179 15.40 -19.69 9.24
N HIS A 180 14.45 -18.75 9.23
CA HIS A 180 13.20 -18.87 8.50
C HIS A 180 12.78 -17.64 7.73
N TYR A 181 13.49 -16.51 7.78
CA TYR A 181 13.11 -15.33 7.02
C TYR A 181 14.29 -14.37 6.71
N ILE A 182 14.10 -13.56 5.68
CA ILE A 182 15.07 -12.57 5.20
C ILE A 182 14.42 -11.18 5.29
N VAL A 183 15.10 -10.22 5.91
CA VAL A 183 14.65 -8.83 5.96
C VAL A 183 15.54 -7.97 5.06
N TYR A 184 14.93 -7.32 4.08
CA TYR A 184 15.56 -6.29 3.27
C TYR A 184 15.13 -4.92 3.77
N LYS A 185 16.07 -4.14 4.28
CA LYS A 185 15.82 -2.75 4.70
C LYS A 185 16.48 -1.79 3.73
N ASN A 186 15.71 -0.85 3.23
CA ASN A 186 16.23 0.21 2.39
C ASN A 186 16.75 1.36 3.27
N ASN A 187 18.04 1.67 3.13
CA ASN A 187 18.69 2.83 3.77
C ASN A 187 18.48 4.14 3.02
N TYR A 188 17.50 4.21 2.13
CA TYR A 188 17.21 5.43 1.41
C TYR A 188 16.90 6.55 2.40
N GLN A 189 17.84 7.48 2.53
CA GLN A 189 17.57 8.75 3.21
C GLN A 189 16.69 9.55 2.25
N SER A 190 15.41 9.65 2.59
CA SER A 190 14.55 10.62 1.93
C SER A 190 15.19 11.99 2.03
N ALA A 191 15.06 12.82 1.00
CA ALA A 191 15.48 14.21 1.04
C ALA A 191 14.95 14.82 2.35
N VAL A 192 15.85 15.26 3.21
CA VAL A 192 15.49 15.81 4.51
C VAL A 192 14.86 17.16 4.25
N TYR A 193 13.55 17.21 4.22
CA TYR A 193 12.83 18.48 4.25
C TYR A 193 12.78 18.97 5.68
N THR A 194 13.19 20.20 5.91
CA THR A 194 13.05 20.83 7.20
C THR A 194 11.55 21.09 7.44
N PRO A 195 10.90 20.42 8.40
CA PRO A 195 9.48 20.63 8.65
C PRO A 195 9.27 22.04 9.24
N SER A 196 8.23 22.70 8.78
CA SER A 196 7.76 23.95 9.37
C SER A 196 6.56 23.66 10.23
N PHE A 197 6.53 24.20 11.44
CA PHE A 197 5.43 24.04 12.38
C PHE A 197 4.53 25.27 12.34
N PHE A 198 3.22 25.06 12.39
CA PHE A 198 2.21 26.11 12.48
C PHE A 198 1.25 25.82 13.65
N ARG A 199 0.70 26.86 14.26
CA ARG A 199 -0.17 26.73 15.42
C ARG A 199 -1.65 26.59 15.03
N SER A 200 -2.03 27.23 13.94
CA SER A 200 -3.40 27.19 13.45
C SER A 200 -3.46 27.21 11.94
N ILE A 201 -4.60 26.84 11.39
CA ILE A 201 -4.86 26.93 9.96
C ILE A 201 -4.79 28.38 9.44
N ASP A 202 -4.96 29.37 10.32
CA ASP A 202 -4.83 30.78 9.99
C ASP A 202 -3.42 31.15 9.55
N ASP A 203 -2.42 30.50 10.13
CA ASP A 203 -1.02 30.70 9.77
C ASP A 203 -0.71 30.23 8.35
N LEU A 204 -1.48 29.29 7.82
CA LEU A 204 -1.29 28.75 6.48
C LEU A 204 -1.91 29.62 5.38
N MET A 205 -2.98 30.37 5.67
CA MET A 205 -3.68 31.13 4.64
C MET A 205 -2.76 32.12 3.89
N PRO A 206 -1.93 32.95 4.59
CA PRO A 206 -1.00 33.83 3.92
C PRO A 206 0.06 33.08 3.09
N VAL A 207 0.45 31.89 3.51
CA VAL A 207 1.46 31.08 2.79
C VAL A 207 0.84 30.50 1.53
N ILE A 208 -0.36 29.90 1.62
CA ILE A 208 -1.11 29.40 0.49
C ILE A 208 -1.34 30.51 -0.55
N ASN A 209 -1.65 31.71 -0.11
CA ASN A 209 -1.89 32.84 -1.00
C ASN A 209 -0.62 33.30 -1.75
N ARG A 210 0.55 33.22 -1.11
CA ARG A 210 1.83 33.67 -1.72
C ARG A 210 2.46 32.64 -2.64
N THR A 211 2.20 31.36 -2.48
CA THR A 211 2.82 30.27 -3.25
C THR A 211 2.02 29.94 -4.53
N VAL A 212 1.83 30.97 -5.37
CA VAL A 212 1.12 30.82 -6.63
C VAL A 212 1.89 29.88 -7.59
N GLY A 213 1.19 28.94 -8.20
CA GLY A 213 1.81 27.94 -9.10
C GLY A 213 2.30 26.67 -8.42
N GLU A 214 2.34 26.65 -7.07
CA GLU A 214 2.68 25.44 -6.32
C GLU A 214 1.42 24.75 -5.80
N LYS A 215 1.42 23.42 -5.80
CA LYS A 215 0.28 22.64 -5.31
C LYS A 215 0.45 22.23 -3.85
N TRP A 216 -0.68 22.11 -3.18
CA TRP A 216 -0.79 21.78 -1.76
C TRP A 216 -1.60 20.52 -1.55
N LEU A 217 -1.09 19.63 -0.70
CA LEU A 217 -1.80 18.47 -0.16
C LEU A 217 -2.01 18.70 1.34
N ILE A 218 -3.27 18.79 1.77
CA ILE A 218 -3.62 19.09 3.17
C ILE A 218 -4.47 17.95 3.73
N PHE A 219 -3.97 17.29 4.76
CA PHE A 219 -4.75 16.29 5.48
C PHE A 219 -5.61 16.94 6.56
N VAL A 220 -6.78 16.36 6.79
CA VAL A 220 -7.71 16.82 7.85
C VAL A 220 -8.28 15.62 8.59
N SER A 221 -8.60 15.83 9.87
CA SER A 221 -9.11 14.77 10.76
C SER A 221 -10.61 14.49 10.59
N SER A 222 -11.38 15.39 9.99
CA SER A 222 -12.82 15.22 9.82
C SER A 222 -13.36 15.81 8.52
N ILE A 223 -14.49 15.26 8.06
CA ILE A 223 -15.19 15.72 6.85
C ILE A 223 -15.64 17.17 7.01
N GLN A 224 -16.15 17.53 8.18
CA GLN A 224 -16.63 18.88 8.46
C GLN A 224 -15.49 19.90 8.33
N ARG A 225 -14.33 19.62 8.95
CA ARG A 225 -13.14 20.47 8.85
C ARG A 225 -12.66 20.59 7.39
N GLY A 226 -12.67 19.49 6.65
CA GLY A 226 -12.27 19.50 5.24
C GLY A 226 -13.16 20.37 4.35
N LYS A 227 -14.48 20.26 4.50
CA LYS A 227 -15.45 21.09 3.78
C LYS A 227 -15.30 22.58 4.14
N ALA A 228 -15.15 22.89 5.42
CA ALA A 228 -14.95 24.26 5.89
C ALA A 228 -13.64 24.87 5.36
N LEU A 229 -12.54 24.12 5.41
CA LEU A 229 -11.25 24.55 4.90
C LEU A 229 -11.28 24.77 3.39
N GLN A 230 -11.92 23.90 2.62
CA GLN A 230 -12.11 24.08 1.19
C GLN A 230 -12.81 25.38 0.85
N GLN A 231 -13.91 25.68 1.53
CA GLN A 231 -14.66 26.91 1.31
C GLN A 231 -13.83 28.15 1.69
N ARG A 232 -13.11 28.06 2.79
CA ARG A 232 -12.26 29.13 3.27
C ARG A 232 -11.11 29.44 2.30
N ILE A 233 -10.39 28.43 1.82
CA ILE A 233 -9.30 28.62 0.85
C ILE A 233 -9.85 29.28 -0.42
N LYS A 234 -10.96 28.80 -0.97
CA LYS A 234 -11.58 29.41 -2.13
C LYS A 234 -11.94 30.87 -1.93
N LYS A 235 -12.51 31.21 -0.75
CA LYS A 235 -12.95 32.56 -0.44
C LYS A 235 -11.80 33.53 -0.19
N GLU A 236 -10.79 33.11 0.58
CA GLU A 236 -9.73 34.00 1.06
C GLU A 236 -8.55 34.10 0.09
N THR A 237 -8.30 33.04 -0.73
CA THR A 237 -7.14 33.02 -1.64
C THR A 237 -7.51 32.99 -3.10
N GLY A 238 -8.78 32.74 -3.46
CA GLY A 238 -9.21 32.55 -4.84
C GLY A 238 -8.71 31.27 -5.51
N ARG A 239 -7.94 30.43 -4.82
CA ARG A 239 -7.34 29.22 -5.38
C ARG A 239 -8.35 28.09 -5.55
N LYS A 240 -8.12 27.25 -6.54
CA LYS A 240 -8.93 26.06 -6.78
C LYS A 240 -8.63 25.01 -5.72
N ALA A 241 -9.57 24.76 -4.82
CA ALA A 241 -9.44 23.75 -3.78
C ALA A 241 -10.48 22.64 -3.94
N VAL A 242 -10.07 21.39 -3.77
CA VAL A 242 -10.95 20.22 -3.75
C VAL A 242 -10.82 19.47 -2.44
N PHE A 243 -11.92 18.89 -1.97
CA PHE A 243 -11.93 18.04 -0.78
C PHE A 243 -12.33 16.62 -1.15
N LEU A 244 -11.52 15.64 -0.72
CA LEU A 244 -11.74 14.21 -0.91
C LEU A 244 -11.92 13.51 0.45
N SER A 245 -12.95 12.68 0.51
CA SER A 245 -13.29 11.85 1.66
C SER A 245 -13.90 10.53 1.21
N SER A 246 -14.24 9.66 2.17
CA SER A 246 -14.95 8.41 1.87
C SER A 246 -16.30 8.62 1.19
N GLU A 247 -16.94 9.78 1.40
CA GLU A 247 -18.26 10.09 0.80
C GLU A 247 -18.20 10.31 -0.73
N ASN A 248 -17.04 10.69 -1.28
CA ASN A 248 -16.90 11.04 -2.70
C ASN A 248 -15.88 10.18 -3.46
N LYS A 249 -15.56 9.00 -2.95
CA LYS A 249 -14.67 8.02 -3.60
C LYS A 249 -15.13 7.54 -4.98
N ALA A 250 -16.43 7.61 -5.27
CA ALA A 250 -16.99 7.18 -6.56
C ALA A 250 -17.00 8.29 -7.63
N GLY A 251 -16.43 9.46 -7.34
CA GLY A 251 -16.46 10.60 -8.23
C GLY A 251 -15.33 10.59 -9.27
N LYS A 252 -15.55 11.29 -10.39
CA LYS A 252 -14.58 11.46 -11.50
C LYS A 252 -13.18 11.90 -11.02
N ARG A 253 -13.12 12.76 -10.00
CA ARG A 253 -11.85 13.24 -9.42
C ARG A 253 -11.06 12.13 -8.73
N TRP A 254 -11.75 11.23 -8.04
CA TRP A 254 -11.12 10.07 -7.45
C TRP A 254 -10.56 9.13 -8.52
N GLU A 255 -11.33 8.94 -9.60
CA GLU A 255 -10.90 8.12 -10.74
C GLU A 255 -9.65 8.73 -11.41
N MET A 256 -9.61 10.05 -11.62
CA MET A 256 -8.43 10.75 -12.15
C MET A 256 -7.22 10.56 -11.23
N LEU A 257 -7.37 10.85 -9.94
CA LEU A 257 -6.29 10.73 -8.98
C LEU A 257 -5.73 9.30 -8.93
N SER A 258 -6.60 8.30 -8.96
CA SER A 258 -6.21 6.89 -8.93
C SER A 258 -5.57 6.41 -10.24
N ALA A 259 -5.93 7.00 -11.38
CA ALA A 259 -5.44 6.60 -12.69
C ALA A 259 -4.19 7.37 -13.12
N GLU A 260 -4.15 8.67 -12.84
CA GLU A 260 -3.10 9.58 -13.30
C GLU A 260 -2.07 9.92 -12.22
N GLU A 261 -2.34 9.55 -10.97
CA GLU A 261 -1.47 9.81 -9.80
C GLU A 261 -1.20 11.31 -9.58
N ARG A 262 -2.09 12.18 -10.07
CA ARG A 262 -2.02 13.65 -9.99
C ARG A 262 -3.41 14.28 -9.89
N TYR A 263 -3.46 15.57 -9.60
CA TYR A 263 -4.69 16.36 -9.54
C TYR A 263 -4.50 17.74 -10.20
N ASP A 264 -5.60 18.34 -10.68
CA ASP A 264 -5.55 19.60 -11.45
C ASP A 264 -5.73 20.85 -10.57
N GLU A 265 -6.24 20.69 -9.37
CA GLU A 265 -6.49 21.79 -8.45
C GLU A 265 -5.19 22.27 -7.76
N ASP A 266 -5.19 23.52 -7.30
CA ASP A 266 -4.04 24.07 -6.57
C ASP A 266 -3.91 23.46 -5.16
N VAL A 267 -5.05 23.10 -4.54
CA VAL A 267 -5.09 22.56 -3.19
C VAL A 267 -5.98 21.33 -3.14
N LEU A 268 -5.38 20.20 -2.81
CA LEU A 268 -6.09 18.96 -2.49
C LEU A 268 -6.18 18.82 -0.97
N ILE A 269 -7.40 18.76 -0.45
CA ILE A 269 -7.67 18.51 0.96
C ILE A 269 -8.23 17.09 1.07
N ALA A 270 -7.73 16.30 2.00
CA ALA A 270 -8.19 14.93 2.17
C ALA A 270 -8.27 14.50 3.62
N THR A 271 -9.17 13.59 3.91
CA THR A 271 -9.13 12.82 5.16
C THR A 271 -8.16 11.64 5.00
N LYS A 272 -8.05 10.77 6.00
CA LYS A 272 -7.29 9.50 5.93
C LYS A 272 -7.61 8.62 4.72
N VAL A 273 -8.55 9.03 3.89
CA VAL A 273 -8.91 8.32 2.64
C VAL A 273 -7.73 8.19 1.67
N LEU A 274 -6.78 9.14 1.72
CA LEU A 274 -5.55 9.12 0.91
C LEU A 274 -4.34 8.54 1.66
N ASP A 275 -4.46 8.32 2.96
CA ASP A 275 -3.34 7.94 3.84
C ASP A 275 -2.68 6.62 3.41
N ASN A 276 -3.48 5.69 2.92
CA ASN A 276 -2.95 4.41 2.46
C ASN A 276 -3.54 4.05 1.08
N GLY A 277 -2.70 3.91 0.09
CA GLY A 277 -3.04 3.28 -1.18
C GLY A 277 -3.38 4.22 -2.33
N VAL A 278 -3.02 5.49 -2.26
CA VAL A 278 -3.03 6.38 -3.43
C VAL A 278 -1.64 6.98 -3.59
N ASN A 279 -0.98 6.66 -4.70
CA ASN A 279 0.25 7.33 -5.07
C ASN A 279 -0.08 8.69 -5.70
N ILE A 280 0.62 9.72 -5.27
CA ILE A 280 0.59 11.04 -5.90
C ILE A 280 1.99 11.28 -6.45
N ARG A 281 2.10 11.34 -7.79
CA ARG A 281 3.34 11.59 -8.52
C ARG A 281 3.27 12.91 -9.28
N ASP A 282 2.77 13.91 -8.58
CA ASP A 282 2.60 15.24 -9.13
C ASP A 282 3.79 16.10 -8.68
N GLU A 283 4.65 16.44 -9.63
CA GLU A 283 5.89 17.21 -9.36
C GLU A 283 5.62 18.64 -8.90
N ASP A 284 4.41 19.15 -9.11
CA ASP A 284 4.00 20.49 -8.68
C ASP A 284 3.58 20.53 -7.21
N VAL A 285 3.39 19.37 -6.56
CA VAL A 285 3.10 19.30 -5.11
C VAL A 285 4.35 19.62 -4.33
N ARG A 286 4.39 20.84 -3.77
CA ARG A 286 5.51 21.35 -2.98
C ARG A 286 5.24 21.39 -1.49
N HIS A 287 3.97 21.37 -1.10
CA HIS A 287 3.56 21.54 0.28
C HIS A 287 2.65 20.39 0.74
N ILE A 288 3.04 19.73 1.81
CA ILE A 288 2.24 18.71 2.48
C ILE A 288 1.98 19.17 3.90
N VAL A 289 0.71 19.24 4.26
CA VAL A 289 0.27 19.67 5.60
C VAL A 289 -0.37 18.50 6.33
N ILE A 290 0.20 18.15 7.47
CA ILE A 290 -0.31 17.09 8.34
C ILE A 290 -0.68 17.76 9.67
N PRO A 291 -1.98 17.87 10.01
CA PRO A 291 -2.38 18.40 11.30
C PRO A 291 -2.02 17.41 12.40
N PHE A 292 -1.34 17.87 13.43
CA PHE A 292 -1.26 17.10 14.65
C PHE A 292 -2.66 17.07 15.28
N CYS A 293 -3.19 15.87 15.50
CA CYS A 293 -4.38 15.73 16.31
C CYS A 293 -3.97 15.99 17.76
N ASP A 294 -4.51 17.02 18.38
CA ASP A 294 -4.54 17.09 19.84
C ASP A 294 -5.24 15.81 20.33
N ARG A 295 -4.54 15.05 21.17
CA ARG A 295 -5.08 13.87 21.84
C ARG A 295 -6.05 14.26 22.92
#